data_8068f1d485b3302911f2d7a644714e77
#
_entry.id   8068f1d485b3302911f2d7a644714e77
#
_cell.length_a   1.000
_cell.length_b   1.000
_cell.length_c   1.000
_cell.angle_alpha   90.00
_cell.angle_beta   90.00
_cell.angle_gamma   90.00
#
_symmetry.space_group_name_H-M   'P 1'
#
loop_
_entity.id
_entity.type
_entity.pdbx_description
1 polymer ?
#
loop_
_entity_poly.entity_id
_entity_poly.type
_entity_poly.pdbx_seq_one_letter_code
_entity_poly.pdbx_strand_id
1 'polypeptide(L)'
;MKKIIRCSVLLFVLLLTSQLPALAQGSSDVETNFVAMLNNATLKGTWAPVQQAQLGTSRKDDGYRIARVEKKDGDKWSLVYLVTYQGKEIEYPMLVTVKFAGDTAVLILDNVRAGRDKANWSARVMFHENVYTGRWWETGNKEHGGTIEGVITHAK
;
A
#
# COMPACT_ATOMS: atom_id res chain seq x y z
N MET A 1 54.49 13.18 -61.54
CA MET A 1 53.78 13.90 -60.48
C MET A 1 52.71 12.95 -59.93
N LYS A 2 52.97 12.28 -58.76
CA LYS A 2 52.07 11.33 -58.13
C LYS A 2 51.43 12.02 -56.89
N LYS A 3 50.10 12.22 -56.94
CA LYS A 3 49.32 12.74 -55.82
C LYS A 3 48.99 11.59 -54.83
N ILE A 4 49.47 11.73 -53.59
CA ILE A 4 49.17 10.79 -52.53
C ILE A 4 47.90 11.32 -51.83
N ILE A 5 46.79 10.52 -51.93
CA ILE A 5 45.52 10.76 -51.23
C ILE A 5 45.66 10.12 -49.83
N ARG A 6 45.71 10.95 -48.82
CA ARG A 6 45.65 10.49 -47.42
C ARG A 6 44.19 10.27 -47.03
N CYS A 7 43.82 9.00 -46.85
CA CYS A 7 42.53 8.58 -46.35
C CYS A 7 42.57 8.67 -44.82
N SER A 8 41.92 9.69 -44.24
CA SER A 8 41.71 9.80 -42.77
C SER A 8 40.53 8.92 -42.37
N VAL A 9 40.83 7.80 -41.76
CA VAL A 9 39.80 6.95 -41.13
C VAL A 9 39.45 7.57 -39.79
N LEU A 10 38.27 8.23 -39.69
CA LEU A 10 37.68 8.69 -38.43
C LEU A 10 37.08 7.46 -37.71
N LEU A 11 37.78 7.05 -36.66
CA LEU A 11 37.31 6.00 -35.75
C LEU A 11 36.24 6.61 -34.82
N PHE A 12 34.96 6.39 -35.13
CA PHE A 12 33.84 6.77 -34.29
C PHE A 12 33.67 5.70 -33.18
N VAL A 13 34.24 5.93 -32.02
CA VAL A 13 34.02 5.09 -30.85
C VAL A 13 32.63 5.41 -30.30
N LEU A 14 31.65 4.55 -30.60
CA LEU A 14 30.32 4.60 -30.00
C LEU A 14 30.43 4.14 -28.55
N LEU A 15 30.48 5.09 -27.60
CA LEU A 15 30.26 4.80 -26.18
C LEU A 15 28.76 4.44 -25.98
N LEU A 16 28.44 3.15 -26.02
CA LEU A 16 27.18 2.65 -25.49
C LEU A 16 27.25 2.76 -23.97
N THR A 17 26.75 3.86 -23.42
CA THR A 17 26.43 3.95 -22.00
C THR A 17 25.19 3.08 -21.76
N SER A 18 25.42 1.88 -21.20
CA SER A 18 24.35 1.03 -20.67
C SER A 18 23.69 1.76 -19.51
N GLN A 19 22.59 2.45 -19.78
CA GLN A 19 21.71 2.94 -18.74
C GLN A 19 20.99 1.73 -18.12
N LEU A 20 21.51 1.24 -17.01
CA LEU A 20 20.79 0.30 -16.15
C LEU A 20 19.49 0.95 -15.69
N PRO A 21 18.35 0.24 -15.71
CA PRO A 21 17.08 0.84 -15.32
C PRO A 21 17.09 1.16 -13.81
N ALA A 22 17.14 2.44 -13.49
CA ALA A 22 16.96 2.96 -12.13
C ALA A 22 15.58 2.64 -11.51
N LEU A 23 14.68 2.06 -12.30
CA LEU A 23 13.31 1.70 -11.90
C LEU A 23 13.21 0.51 -10.94
N ALA A 24 14.19 -0.40 -10.93
CA ALA A 24 14.14 -1.59 -10.08
C ALA A 24 14.52 -1.28 -8.62
N GLN A 25 15.40 -0.31 -8.41
CA GLN A 25 15.89 0.05 -7.08
C GLN A 25 14.86 0.85 -6.28
N GLY A 26 14.13 1.76 -6.93
CA GLY A 26 13.06 2.53 -6.29
C GLY A 26 11.85 1.71 -5.84
N SER A 27 11.54 0.59 -6.52
CA SER A 27 10.45 -0.31 -6.13
C SER A 27 10.77 -1.08 -4.83
N SER A 28 12.03 -1.50 -4.65
CA SER A 28 12.49 -2.19 -3.44
C SER A 28 12.45 -1.29 -2.21
N ASP A 29 12.81 -0.01 -2.37
CA ASP A 29 12.91 0.93 -1.25
C ASP A 29 11.52 1.31 -0.71
N VAL A 30 10.55 1.58 -1.60
CA VAL A 30 9.18 1.90 -1.17
C VAL A 30 8.47 0.73 -0.50
N GLU A 31 8.74 -0.50 -0.95
CA GLU A 31 8.23 -1.72 -0.32
C GLU A 31 8.84 -1.92 1.06
N THR A 32 10.14 -1.71 1.20
CA THR A 32 10.85 -1.79 2.49
C THR A 32 10.31 -0.75 3.47
N ASN A 33 10.09 0.48 3.01
CA ASN A 33 9.51 1.55 3.82
C ASN A 33 8.07 1.23 4.25
N PHE A 34 7.27 0.65 3.36
CA PHE A 34 5.91 0.22 3.68
C PHE A 34 5.90 -0.87 4.77
N VAL A 35 6.79 -1.86 4.67
CA VAL A 35 6.95 -2.89 5.70
C VAL A 35 7.39 -2.27 7.03
N ALA A 36 8.39 -1.39 7.02
CA ALA A 36 8.87 -0.72 8.23
C ALA A 36 7.78 0.14 8.88
N MET A 37 6.96 0.83 8.08
CA MET A 37 5.87 1.67 8.54
C MET A 37 4.77 0.86 9.27
N LEU A 38 4.48 -0.36 8.84
CA LEU A 38 3.35 -1.13 9.35
C LEU A 38 3.73 -2.31 10.25
N ASN A 39 4.97 -2.76 10.30
CA ASN A 39 5.37 -3.83 11.21
C ASN A 39 5.31 -3.36 12.68
N ASN A 40 4.64 -4.14 13.53
CA ASN A 40 4.42 -3.83 14.95
C ASN A 40 3.75 -2.46 15.17
N ALA A 41 2.92 -2.04 14.23
CA ALA A 41 2.28 -0.74 14.25
C ALA A 41 0.91 -0.77 14.94
N THR A 42 0.57 0.35 15.55
CA THR A 42 -0.78 0.66 16.00
C THR A 42 -1.33 1.82 15.19
N LEU A 43 -2.42 1.56 14.49
CA LEU A 43 -3.18 2.55 13.75
C LEU A 43 -4.26 3.09 14.68
N LYS A 44 -4.28 4.41 14.91
CA LYS A 44 -5.30 5.09 15.71
C LYS A 44 -5.95 6.18 14.90
N GLY A 45 -7.25 6.17 14.84
CA GLY A 45 -7.97 7.14 14.02
C GLY A 45 -9.46 7.16 14.28
N THR A 46 -10.17 7.57 13.26
CA THR A 46 -11.63 7.66 13.28
C THR A 46 -12.21 7.20 11.95
N TRP A 47 -13.47 6.78 11.99
CA TRP A 47 -14.25 6.55 10.79
C TRP A 47 -15.54 7.37 10.82
N ALA A 48 -16.10 7.68 9.65
CA ALA A 48 -17.39 8.31 9.48
C ALA A 48 -18.20 7.54 8.43
N PRO A 49 -19.52 7.37 8.62
CA PRO A 49 -20.35 6.69 7.63
C PRO A 49 -20.46 7.50 6.34
N VAL A 50 -20.58 6.78 5.23
CA VAL A 50 -20.98 7.34 3.93
C VAL A 50 -22.29 6.67 3.54
N GLN A 51 -23.35 7.44 3.39
CA GLN A 51 -24.65 6.97 2.99
C GLN A 51 -25.21 7.87 1.90
N GLN A 52 -25.73 7.30 0.81
CA GLN A 52 -26.30 8.05 -0.32
C GLN A 52 -25.34 9.15 -0.83
N ALA A 53 -24.06 8.82 -0.98
CA ALA A 53 -22.97 9.73 -1.39
C ALA A 53 -22.74 10.94 -0.47
N GLN A 54 -23.30 10.96 0.73
CA GLN A 54 -23.08 12.00 1.72
C GLN A 54 -22.15 11.51 2.83
N LEU A 55 -21.20 12.35 3.24
CA LEU A 55 -20.34 12.09 4.38
C LEU A 55 -21.12 12.35 5.68
N GLY A 56 -21.16 11.37 6.55
CA GLY A 56 -21.69 11.53 7.91
C GLY A 56 -20.82 12.51 8.72
N THR A 57 -21.45 13.31 9.54
CA THR A 57 -20.78 14.28 10.41
C THR A 57 -20.29 13.67 11.72
N SER A 58 -20.88 12.55 12.13
CA SER A 58 -20.47 11.85 13.37
C SER A 58 -19.29 10.93 13.08
N ARG A 59 -18.17 11.21 13.74
CA ARG A 59 -16.96 10.35 13.69
C ARG A 59 -16.92 9.45 14.92
N LYS A 60 -16.44 8.23 14.73
CA LYS A 60 -16.27 7.23 15.77
C LYS A 60 -14.81 6.81 15.83
N ASP A 61 -14.31 6.57 17.02
CA ASP A 61 -12.95 6.05 17.20
C ASP A 61 -12.79 4.69 16.51
N ASP A 62 -11.64 4.51 15.91
CA ASP A 62 -11.23 3.29 15.22
C ASP A 62 -9.76 3.00 15.47
N GLY A 63 -9.41 1.73 15.43
CA GLY A 63 -8.03 1.35 15.65
C GLY A 63 -7.73 -0.08 15.25
N TYR A 64 -6.49 -0.28 14.80
CA TYR A 64 -5.98 -1.57 14.38
C TYR A 64 -4.58 -1.76 14.93
N ARG A 65 -4.25 -3.01 15.26
CA ARG A 65 -2.87 -3.41 15.59
C ARG A 65 -2.40 -4.35 14.49
N ILE A 66 -1.25 -4.06 13.92
CA ILE A 66 -0.61 -4.88 12.89
C ILE A 66 0.63 -5.50 13.50
N ALA A 67 0.67 -6.85 13.53
CA ALA A 67 1.84 -7.57 13.97
C ALA A 67 2.95 -7.49 12.93
N ARG A 68 2.61 -7.78 11.67
CA ARG A 68 3.57 -7.75 10.56
C ARG A 68 2.91 -7.63 9.19
N VAL A 69 3.74 -7.24 8.23
CA VAL A 69 3.39 -7.16 6.82
C VAL A 69 4.36 -8.03 6.03
N GLU A 70 3.84 -8.89 5.19
CA GLU A 70 4.61 -9.84 4.41
C GLU A 70 4.26 -9.72 2.92
N LYS A 71 5.26 -9.49 2.08
CA LYS A 71 5.08 -9.60 0.63
C LYS A 71 4.93 -11.07 0.25
N LYS A 72 3.96 -11.40 -0.61
CA LYS A 72 3.74 -12.77 -1.10
C LYS A 72 4.24 -12.91 -2.53
N ASP A 73 3.53 -12.38 -3.49
CA ASP A 73 3.91 -12.44 -4.91
C ASP A 73 3.38 -11.21 -5.64
N GLY A 74 4.23 -10.61 -6.49
CA GLY A 74 3.87 -9.40 -7.23
C GLY A 74 3.39 -8.28 -6.32
N ASP A 75 2.14 -7.91 -6.46
CA ASP A 75 1.46 -6.89 -5.65
C ASP A 75 0.60 -7.47 -4.50
N LYS A 76 0.68 -8.78 -4.25
CA LYS A 76 -0.03 -9.46 -3.17
C LYS A 76 0.77 -9.43 -1.87
N TRP A 77 0.06 -9.05 -0.81
CA TRP A 77 0.63 -8.89 0.53
C TRP A 77 -0.28 -9.54 1.56
N SER A 78 0.30 -9.94 2.67
CA SER A 78 -0.42 -10.37 3.86
C SER A 78 -0.20 -9.33 4.97
N LEU A 79 -1.29 -8.69 5.41
CA LEU A 79 -1.29 -7.90 6.63
C LEU A 79 -1.80 -8.78 7.76
N VAL A 80 -0.98 -8.97 8.79
CA VAL A 80 -1.33 -9.79 9.96
C VAL A 80 -1.78 -8.86 11.07
N TYR A 81 -3.09 -8.84 11.31
CA TYR A 81 -3.70 -8.07 12.39
C TYR A 81 -3.64 -8.82 13.71
N LEU A 82 -3.52 -8.08 14.80
CA LEU A 82 -3.73 -8.59 16.14
C LEU A 82 -5.17 -8.28 16.57
N VAL A 83 -5.94 -9.32 16.80
CA VAL A 83 -7.34 -9.21 17.23
C VAL A 83 -7.53 -9.89 18.58
N THR A 84 -8.31 -9.28 19.46
CA THR A 84 -8.65 -9.90 20.74
C THR A 84 -9.92 -10.74 20.59
N TYR A 85 -9.79 -12.03 20.85
CA TYR A 85 -10.91 -12.96 20.82
C TYR A 85 -10.94 -13.76 22.13
N GLN A 86 -12.05 -13.69 22.87
CA GLN A 86 -12.22 -14.33 24.18
C GLN A 86 -11.08 -14.03 25.17
N GLY A 87 -10.64 -12.76 25.20
CA GLY A 87 -9.54 -12.31 26.09
C GLY A 87 -8.14 -12.74 25.67
N LYS A 88 -8.00 -13.44 24.54
CA LYS A 88 -6.71 -13.81 23.97
C LYS A 88 -6.43 -13.00 22.72
N GLU A 89 -5.18 -12.57 22.57
CA GLU A 89 -4.70 -11.95 21.35
C GLU A 89 -4.35 -13.05 20.31
N ILE A 90 -4.92 -12.95 19.12
CA ILE A 90 -4.69 -13.87 18.02
C ILE A 90 -4.28 -13.12 16.78
N GLU A 91 -3.43 -13.73 15.97
CA GLU A 91 -3.04 -13.22 14.66
C GLU A 91 -4.10 -13.58 13.62
N TYR A 92 -4.53 -12.55 12.87
CA TYR A 92 -5.48 -12.70 11.78
C TYR A 92 -4.84 -12.20 10.48
N PRO A 93 -4.36 -13.10 9.60
CA PRO A 93 -3.80 -12.70 8.31
C PRO A 93 -4.89 -12.30 7.32
N MET A 94 -4.71 -11.15 6.67
CA MET A 94 -5.58 -10.66 5.61
C MET A 94 -4.77 -10.48 4.33
N LEU A 95 -5.17 -11.17 3.27
CA LEU A 95 -4.55 -11.02 1.97
C LEU A 95 -5.10 -9.77 1.27
N VAL A 96 -4.21 -8.91 0.83
CA VAL A 96 -4.51 -7.63 0.18
C VAL A 96 -3.65 -7.43 -1.07
N THR A 97 -4.06 -6.51 -1.92
CA THR A 97 -3.19 -5.98 -2.99
C THR A 97 -2.64 -4.64 -2.54
N VAL A 98 -1.35 -4.39 -2.73
CA VAL A 98 -0.73 -3.08 -2.48
C VAL A 98 -0.11 -2.57 -3.77
N LYS A 99 -0.48 -1.35 -4.14
CA LYS A 99 0.11 -0.60 -5.24
C LYS A 99 0.79 0.64 -4.69
N PHE A 100 1.81 1.12 -5.38
CA PHE A 100 2.54 2.32 -4.99
C PHE A 100 2.33 3.43 -6.02
N ALA A 101 2.02 4.62 -5.54
CA ALA A 101 1.98 5.87 -6.29
C ALA A 101 3.10 6.77 -5.74
N GLY A 102 4.30 6.70 -6.35
CA GLY A 102 5.51 7.22 -5.73
C GLY A 102 5.83 6.44 -4.45
N ASP A 103 5.97 7.15 -3.34
CA ASP A 103 6.21 6.61 -2.00
C ASP A 103 4.92 6.29 -1.21
N THR A 104 3.77 6.63 -1.76
CA THR A 104 2.46 6.38 -1.15
C THR A 104 1.98 4.97 -1.46
N ALA A 105 1.78 4.15 -0.44
CA ALA A 105 1.18 2.83 -0.60
C ALA A 105 -0.35 2.93 -0.66
N VAL A 106 -0.96 2.22 -1.61
CA VAL A 106 -2.42 2.10 -1.74
C VAL A 106 -2.80 0.65 -1.51
N LEU A 107 -3.40 0.38 -0.36
CA LEU A 107 -3.98 -0.92 -0.03
C LEU A 107 -5.33 -1.06 -0.72
N ILE A 108 -5.50 -2.18 -1.38
CA ILE A 108 -6.69 -2.55 -2.13
C ILE A 108 -7.25 -3.84 -1.55
N LEU A 109 -8.45 -3.76 -1.02
CA LEU A 109 -9.25 -4.89 -0.58
C LEU A 109 -10.46 -4.98 -1.50
N ASP A 110 -10.67 -6.12 -2.13
CA ASP A 110 -11.80 -6.33 -3.03
C ASP A 110 -12.58 -7.58 -2.64
N ASN A 111 -13.87 -7.39 -2.34
CA ASN A 111 -14.83 -8.47 -2.17
C ASN A 111 -14.42 -9.49 -1.09
N VAL A 112 -13.91 -9.01 0.03
CA VAL A 112 -13.42 -9.87 1.12
C VAL A 112 -14.49 -9.99 2.21
N ARG A 113 -14.72 -11.22 2.64
CA ARG A 113 -15.58 -11.50 3.78
C ARG A 113 -14.81 -11.24 5.06
N ALA A 114 -15.25 -10.28 5.85
CA ALA A 114 -14.64 -9.93 7.11
C ALA A 114 -15.51 -10.38 8.29
N GLY A 115 -14.91 -11.15 9.20
CA GLY A 115 -15.56 -11.57 10.43
C GLY A 115 -16.77 -12.48 10.22
N ARG A 116 -17.83 -12.28 11.05
CA ARG A 116 -19.08 -13.06 11.03
C ARG A 116 -20.14 -12.45 10.12
N ASP A 117 -19.86 -11.32 9.53
CA ASP A 117 -20.78 -10.64 8.64
C ASP A 117 -21.06 -11.48 7.39
N LYS A 118 -22.28 -11.39 6.88
CA LYS A 118 -22.63 -12.04 5.61
C LYS A 118 -22.21 -11.20 4.40
N ALA A 119 -21.97 -9.92 4.62
CA ALA A 119 -21.54 -8.99 3.60
C ALA A 119 -20.08 -9.17 3.23
N ASN A 120 -19.75 -8.94 1.98
CA ASN A 120 -18.38 -8.79 1.51
C ASN A 120 -18.02 -7.30 1.45
N TRP A 121 -16.79 -7.01 1.80
CA TRP A 121 -16.29 -5.65 1.94
C TRP A 121 -15.18 -5.36 0.95
N SER A 122 -15.12 -4.12 0.51
CA SER A 122 -14.05 -3.58 -0.32
C SER A 122 -13.50 -2.32 0.33
N ALA A 123 -12.22 -2.04 0.14
CA ALA A 123 -11.58 -0.84 0.67
C ALA A 123 -10.46 -0.34 -0.24
N ARG A 124 -10.20 0.96 -0.12
CA ARG A 124 -9.01 1.65 -0.64
C ARG A 124 -8.45 2.50 0.47
N VAL A 125 -7.23 2.20 0.89
CA VAL A 125 -6.57 2.92 1.98
C VAL A 125 -5.19 3.34 1.54
N MET A 126 -4.90 4.62 1.62
CA MET A 126 -3.59 5.19 1.36
C MET A 126 -2.80 5.28 2.66
N PHE A 127 -1.52 4.98 2.56
CA PHE A 127 -0.53 5.11 3.62
C PHE A 127 0.61 5.98 3.12
N HIS A 128 0.86 7.09 3.81
CA HIS A 128 1.95 7.99 3.49
C HIS A 128 2.55 8.52 4.78
N GLU A 129 3.89 8.39 4.92
CA GLU A 129 4.56 8.69 6.17
C GLU A 129 3.91 7.93 7.35
N ASN A 130 3.43 8.65 8.36
CA ASN A 130 2.77 8.06 9.52
C ASN A 130 1.24 8.32 9.54
N VAL A 131 0.63 8.51 8.37
CA VAL A 131 -0.80 8.80 8.23
C VAL A 131 -1.44 7.78 7.31
N TYR A 132 -2.69 7.44 7.61
CA TYR A 132 -3.52 6.67 6.69
C TYR A 132 -4.87 7.35 6.47
N THR A 133 -5.41 7.18 5.27
CA THR A 133 -6.77 7.64 4.94
C THR A 133 -7.37 6.75 3.86
N GLY A 134 -8.69 6.60 3.89
CA GLY A 134 -9.31 5.74 2.90
C GLY A 134 -10.81 5.68 2.96
N ARG A 135 -11.34 4.79 2.16
CA ARG A 135 -12.75 4.45 2.08
C ARG A 135 -12.95 2.95 2.09
N TRP A 136 -13.99 2.50 2.78
CA TRP A 136 -14.49 1.12 2.73
C TRP A 136 -15.98 1.11 2.39
N TRP A 137 -16.46 0.03 1.78
CA TRP A 137 -17.87 -0.11 1.39
C TRP A 137 -18.25 -1.59 1.28
N GLU A 138 -19.53 -1.87 1.43
CA GLU A 138 -20.10 -3.16 1.10
C GLU A 138 -20.02 -3.39 -0.42
N THR A 139 -19.48 -4.53 -0.85
CA THR A 139 -19.18 -4.78 -2.28
C THR A 139 -20.42 -4.73 -3.16
N GLY A 140 -21.56 -5.21 -2.67
CA GLY A 140 -22.83 -5.17 -3.37
C GLY A 140 -23.59 -3.84 -3.26
N ASN A 141 -23.18 -2.96 -2.33
CA ASN A 141 -23.85 -1.69 -2.06
C ASN A 141 -22.85 -0.59 -1.75
N LYS A 142 -22.31 0.06 -2.79
CA LYS A 142 -21.30 1.10 -2.66
C LYS A 142 -21.74 2.35 -1.88
N GLU A 143 -23.01 2.51 -1.66
CA GLU A 143 -23.56 3.61 -0.85
C GLU A 143 -23.52 3.30 0.65
N HIS A 144 -23.32 2.02 1.01
CA HIS A 144 -23.13 1.58 2.39
C HIS A 144 -21.66 1.40 2.69
N GLY A 145 -21.13 2.26 3.53
CA GLY A 145 -19.71 2.22 3.89
C GLY A 145 -19.28 3.41 4.74
N GLY A 146 -18.01 3.71 4.69
CA GLY A 146 -17.45 4.81 5.45
C GLY A 146 -16.11 5.29 4.93
N THR A 147 -15.65 6.40 5.48
CA THR A 147 -14.27 6.87 5.37
C THR A 147 -13.52 6.56 6.65
N ILE A 148 -12.22 6.34 6.55
CA ILE A 148 -11.30 6.17 7.67
C ILE A 148 -10.10 7.11 7.51
N GLU A 149 -9.57 7.57 8.63
CA GLU A 149 -8.32 8.31 8.67
C GLU A 149 -7.68 8.20 10.05
N GLY A 150 -6.37 8.34 10.10
CA GLY A 150 -5.66 8.27 11.37
C GLY A 150 -4.15 8.34 11.24
N VAL A 151 -3.48 8.08 12.35
CA VAL A 151 -2.03 8.06 12.47
C VAL A 151 -1.51 6.67 12.79
N ILE A 152 -0.28 6.42 12.39
CA ILE A 152 0.45 5.19 12.62
C ILE A 152 1.48 5.44 13.71
N THR A 153 1.50 4.60 14.73
CA THR A 153 2.42 4.71 15.85
C THR A 153 3.05 3.37 16.16
N HIS A 154 4.25 3.39 16.73
CA HIS A 154 4.94 2.19 17.22
C HIS A 154 5.08 2.28 18.73
N ALA A 155 5.04 1.14 19.42
CA ALA A 155 5.40 1.07 20.84
C ALA A 155 6.86 1.48 20.99
N LYS A 156 7.13 2.35 21.97
CA LYS A 156 8.50 2.73 22.36
C LYS A 156 9.15 1.61 23.15
#